data_f35859666de2cc80c266cfec971305fe
#
_entry.id   f35859666de2cc80c266cfec971305fe
#
_cell.length_a   1.000
_cell.length_b   1.000
_cell.length_c   1.000
_cell.angle_alpha   90.00
_cell.angle_beta   90.00
_cell.angle_gamma   90.00
#
_symmetry.space_group_name_H-M   'P 1'
#
loop_
_entity.id
_entity.type
_entity.pdbx_description
1 polymer ?
#
loop_
_entity_poly.entity_id
_entity_poly.type
_entity_poly.pdbx_seq_one_letter_code
_entity_poly.pdbx_strand_id
1 'polypeptide(L)'
;DSSLSGRITNTVNPAPLSKESFALKRTPEYVIQLTPWQIITKNGGKAAGVDIDRDIIKLSVVERFKSTGHIGTALLSGYGLKRGAVATTVAHDSHNIIVAGVSDSDMTAAVNRLKELRGGMVVIDNGKIISELALPLGGLMTFLSAYETADRINKLRDAAHSLGVSDNIDPFMTL
;
A
#
# COMPACT_ATOMS: atom_id res chain seq x y z
N ASP A 1 -3.53 23.78 -21.04
CA ASP A 1 -4.97 23.52 -21.13
C ASP A 1 -5.48 23.03 -19.76
N SER A 2 -6.22 23.90 -19.05
CA SER A 2 -6.71 23.65 -17.69
C SER A 2 -7.65 22.44 -17.59
N SER A 3 -8.31 22.06 -18.69
CA SER A 3 -9.23 20.92 -18.72
C SER A 3 -8.48 19.56 -18.67
N LEU A 4 -7.31 19.48 -19.28
CA LEU A 4 -6.46 18.28 -19.25
C LEU A 4 -5.81 18.09 -17.87
N SER A 5 -5.34 19.17 -17.22
CA SER A 5 -4.72 19.08 -15.90
C SER A 5 -5.68 18.50 -14.84
N GLY A 6 -6.96 18.92 -14.86
CA GLY A 6 -7.97 18.39 -13.95
C GLY A 6 -8.25 16.89 -14.13
N ARG A 7 -8.19 16.39 -15.36
CA ARG A 7 -8.44 14.97 -15.68
C ARG A 7 -7.31 14.04 -15.21
N ILE A 8 -6.08 14.48 -15.25
CA ILE A 8 -4.90 13.68 -14.85
C ILE A 8 -4.55 13.82 -13.36
N THR A 9 -5.04 14.86 -12.69
CA THR A 9 -4.76 15.09 -11.25
C THR A 9 -5.86 14.60 -10.31
N ASN A 10 -6.94 14.03 -10.82
CA ASN A 10 -8.06 13.51 -10.01
C ASN A 10 -8.42 12.07 -10.38
N THR A 11 -7.43 11.18 -10.29
CA THR A 11 -7.57 9.77 -10.66
C THR A 11 -7.62 8.84 -9.47
N VAL A 12 -7.58 9.36 -8.23
CA VAL A 12 -7.57 8.57 -7.00
C VAL A 12 -8.82 8.85 -6.21
N ASN A 13 -9.86 8.10 -6.50
CA ASN A 13 -11.22 8.26 -5.99
C ASN A 13 -11.76 6.94 -5.41
N PRO A 14 -11.10 6.33 -4.38
CA PRO A 14 -11.66 5.16 -3.74
C PRO A 14 -12.99 5.53 -3.07
N ALA A 15 -13.91 4.57 -2.98
CA ALA A 15 -15.12 4.73 -2.16
C ALA A 15 -14.76 5.02 -0.69
N PRO A 16 -15.67 5.59 0.11
CA PRO A 16 -15.45 5.73 1.54
C PRO A 16 -15.13 4.38 2.18
N LEU A 17 -14.09 4.33 3.01
CA LEU A 17 -13.60 3.12 3.66
C LEU A 17 -13.68 3.25 5.18
N SER A 18 -13.96 2.12 5.82
CA SER A 18 -13.81 1.93 7.26
C SER A 18 -12.84 0.77 7.53
N LYS A 19 -12.47 0.57 8.79
CA LYS A 19 -11.60 -0.56 9.16
C LYS A 19 -12.19 -1.92 8.79
N GLU A 20 -13.53 -2.05 8.82
CA GLU A 20 -14.26 -3.26 8.45
C GLU A 20 -14.11 -3.61 6.96
N SER A 21 -13.77 -2.61 6.12
CA SER A 21 -13.53 -2.81 4.68
C SER A 21 -12.35 -3.76 4.40
N PHE A 22 -11.43 -3.91 5.35
CA PHE A 22 -10.25 -4.78 5.27
C PHE A 22 -10.44 -6.14 5.95
N ALA A 23 -11.68 -6.48 6.35
CA ALA A 23 -11.97 -7.79 6.93
C ALA A 23 -11.69 -8.91 5.93
N LEU A 24 -11.11 -10.02 6.42
CA LEU A 24 -10.93 -11.22 5.61
C LEU A 24 -12.30 -11.81 5.26
N LYS A 25 -12.51 -12.12 3.99
CA LYS A 25 -13.78 -12.70 3.51
C LYS A 25 -13.91 -14.20 3.83
N ARG A 26 -12.81 -14.84 4.15
CA ARG A 26 -12.71 -16.27 4.49
C ARG A 26 -11.77 -16.46 5.66
N THR A 27 -12.01 -17.51 6.44
CA THR A 27 -11.12 -17.94 7.51
C THR A 27 -11.09 -19.47 7.52
N PRO A 28 -9.95 -20.14 7.28
CA PRO A 28 -8.64 -19.54 6.97
C PRO A 28 -8.54 -19.00 5.54
N GLU A 29 -7.72 -17.93 5.35
CA GLU A 29 -7.43 -17.33 4.07
C GLU A 29 -6.05 -17.77 3.54
N TYR A 30 -5.86 -17.69 2.23
CA TYR A 30 -4.57 -17.99 1.59
C TYR A 30 -3.52 -16.95 1.93
N VAL A 31 -2.28 -17.41 2.07
CA VAL A 31 -1.11 -16.57 2.30
C VAL A 31 -0.30 -16.49 1.00
N ILE A 32 -0.14 -15.28 0.48
CA ILE A 32 0.77 -14.97 -0.62
C ILE A 32 2.16 -14.84 0.00
N GLN A 33 3.10 -15.69 -0.40
CA GLN A 33 4.47 -15.63 0.09
C GLN A 33 5.37 -14.92 -0.91
N LEU A 34 6.00 -13.83 -0.49
CA LEU A 34 7.00 -13.12 -1.28
C LEU A 34 8.30 -13.93 -1.39
N THR A 35 8.98 -13.77 -2.50
CA THR A 35 10.32 -14.33 -2.72
C THR A 35 11.30 -13.15 -2.81
N PRO A 36 12.31 -13.07 -1.94
CA PRO A 36 13.28 -11.97 -1.95
C PRO A 36 13.89 -11.75 -3.33
N TRP A 37 13.98 -10.48 -3.73
CA TRP A 37 14.57 -10.04 -5.01
C TRP A 37 13.95 -10.64 -6.27
N GLN A 38 12.71 -11.14 -6.18
CA GLN A 38 11.98 -11.71 -7.31
C GLN A 38 10.57 -11.12 -7.40
N ILE A 39 10.02 -11.10 -8.61
CA ILE A 39 8.64 -10.69 -8.90
C ILE A 39 7.63 -11.84 -8.76
N ILE A 40 8.12 -13.06 -8.49
CA ILE A 40 7.26 -14.23 -8.32
C ILE A 40 6.86 -14.40 -6.85
N THR A 41 5.66 -14.89 -6.65
CA THR A 41 5.14 -15.28 -5.33
C THR A 41 4.97 -16.78 -5.24
N LYS A 42 4.91 -17.30 -4.02
CA LYS A 42 4.64 -18.71 -3.70
C LYS A 42 3.36 -18.84 -2.89
N ASN A 43 2.83 -20.05 -2.87
CA ASN A 43 1.75 -20.39 -1.95
C ASN A 43 2.33 -20.58 -0.53
N GLY A 44 2.06 -19.64 0.36
CA GLY A 44 2.46 -19.66 1.76
C GLY A 44 1.51 -20.47 2.65
N GLY A 45 0.57 -21.22 2.06
CA GLY A 45 -0.43 -22.00 2.80
C GLY A 45 -1.65 -21.18 3.19
N LYS A 46 -2.19 -21.43 4.38
CA LYS A 46 -3.37 -20.74 4.92
C LYS A 46 -3.15 -20.30 6.36
N ALA A 47 -3.75 -19.18 6.74
CA ALA A 47 -3.77 -18.68 8.10
C ALA A 47 -5.14 -18.10 8.48
N ALA A 48 -5.44 -18.04 9.77
CA ALA A 48 -6.70 -17.51 10.26
C ALA A 48 -6.76 -15.98 10.30
N GLY A 49 -5.61 -15.31 10.21
CA GLY A 49 -5.51 -13.86 10.27
C GLY A 49 -4.05 -13.40 10.35
N VAL A 50 -3.86 -12.17 10.80
CA VAL A 50 -2.53 -11.58 11.03
C VAL A 50 -1.83 -12.35 12.16
N ASP A 51 -0.56 -12.67 11.93
CA ASP A 51 0.34 -13.35 12.86
C ASP A 51 1.75 -12.81 12.67
N ILE A 52 2.12 -11.82 13.48
CA ILE A 52 3.36 -11.07 13.35
C ILE A 52 4.59 -11.95 13.59
N ASP A 53 4.48 -12.94 14.47
CA ASP A 53 5.58 -13.85 14.80
C ASP A 53 5.91 -14.76 13.60
N ARG A 54 4.90 -15.12 12.82
CA ARG A 54 5.04 -15.89 11.59
C ARG A 54 5.21 -15.03 10.33
N ASP A 55 5.37 -13.72 10.49
CA ASP A 55 5.42 -12.76 9.39
C ASP A 55 4.20 -12.86 8.46
N ILE A 56 3.00 -12.92 9.05
CA ILE A 56 1.74 -12.93 8.30
C ILE A 56 0.98 -11.64 8.59
N ILE A 57 0.77 -10.84 7.55
CA ILE A 57 0.06 -9.56 7.60
C ILE A 57 -1.07 -9.52 6.57
N LYS A 58 -1.89 -8.47 6.56
CA LYS A 58 -2.87 -8.26 5.49
C LYS A 58 -2.26 -7.54 4.28
N LEU A 59 -2.72 -7.93 3.10
CA LEU A 59 -2.52 -7.24 1.84
C LEU A 59 -3.87 -6.98 1.22
N SER A 60 -4.15 -5.72 0.83
CA SER A 60 -5.39 -5.38 0.15
C SER A 60 -5.15 -4.56 -1.11
N VAL A 61 -5.95 -4.84 -2.12
CA VAL A 61 -6.06 -4.05 -3.35
C VAL A 61 -7.40 -3.33 -3.33
N VAL A 62 -7.35 -1.99 -3.39
CA VAL A 62 -8.53 -1.12 -3.32
C VAL A 62 -8.73 -0.43 -4.66
N GLU A 63 -9.90 -0.60 -5.24
CA GLU A 63 -10.30 0.09 -6.48
C GLU A 63 -10.31 1.60 -6.25
N ARG A 64 -9.69 2.38 -7.18
CA ARG A 64 -9.49 3.83 -6.99
C ARG A 64 -10.07 4.73 -8.07
N PHE A 65 -10.59 4.18 -9.17
CA PHE A 65 -10.96 4.98 -10.33
C PHE A 65 -12.45 5.35 -10.37
N LYS A 66 -13.32 4.43 -9.96
CA LYS A 66 -14.77 4.52 -10.15
C LYS A 66 -15.58 4.54 -8.86
N SER A 67 -14.90 4.58 -7.70
CA SER A 67 -15.55 4.55 -6.37
C SER A 67 -16.54 3.36 -6.21
N THR A 68 -16.19 2.20 -6.75
CA THR A 68 -17.05 1.01 -6.71
C THR A 68 -17.10 0.36 -5.32
N GLY A 69 -16.15 0.66 -4.46
CA GLY A 69 -15.99 0.00 -3.17
C GLY A 69 -15.41 -1.42 -3.26
N HIS A 70 -14.95 -1.85 -4.43
CA HIS A 70 -14.32 -3.16 -4.57
C HIS A 70 -12.97 -3.21 -3.85
N ILE A 71 -12.83 -4.17 -2.94
CA ILE A 71 -11.60 -4.47 -2.22
C ILE A 71 -11.37 -5.97 -2.25
N GLY A 72 -10.16 -6.36 -2.65
CA GLY A 72 -9.64 -7.71 -2.48
C GLY A 72 -8.67 -7.72 -1.30
N THR A 73 -8.87 -8.59 -0.32
CA THR A 73 -7.99 -8.76 0.84
C THR A 73 -7.51 -10.20 0.93
N ALA A 74 -6.20 -10.37 1.11
CA ALA A 74 -5.53 -11.64 1.34
C ALA A 74 -4.51 -11.49 2.48
N LEU A 75 -3.80 -12.57 2.79
CA LEU A 75 -2.67 -12.55 3.72
C LEU A 75 -1.36 -12.57 2.93
N LEU A 76 -0.33 -11.93 3.49
CA LEU A 76 1.00 -11.77 2.91
C LEU A 76 2.05 -12.23 3.92
N SER A 77 3.07 -12.95 3.44
CA SER A 77 4.26 -13.29 4.23
C SER A 77 5.55 -12.98 3.44
N GLY A 78 6.66 -12.86 4.13
CA GLY A 78 7.95 -12.48 3.55
C GLY A 78 8.14 -10.97 3.44
N TYR A 79 7.19 -10.17 3.97
CA TYR A 79 7.25 -8.72 3.94
C TYR A 79 7.96 -8.13 5.16
N GLY A 80 7.80 -8.76 6.33
CA GLY A 80 8.52 -8.42 7.56
C GLY A 80 7.87 -7.36 8.45
N LEU A 81 6.85 -6.62 7.96
CA LEU A 81 6.22 -5.52 8.70
C LEU A 81 5.70 -5.97 10.07
N LYS A 82 6.11 -5.26 11.14
CA LYS A 82 5.73 -5.59 12.53
C LYS A 82 4.63 -4.70 13.10
N ARG A 83 4.43 -3.51 12.55
CA ARG A 83 3.39 -2.55 12.94
C ARG A 83 3.10 -1.59 11.80
N GLY A 84 1.96 -0.89 11.89
CA GLY A 84 1.58 0.12 10.92
C GLY A 84 1.09 -0.41 9.58
N ALA A 85 1.17 0.41 8.55
CA ALA A 85 0.80 0.09 7.17
C ALA A 85 1.68 0.83 6.16
N VAL A 86 1.88 0.21 5.00
CA VAL A 86 2.55 0.76 3.82
C VAL A 86 1.58 0.71 2.65
N ALA A 87 1.42 1.82 1.92
CA ALA A 87 0.50 1.86 0.79
C ALA A 87 1.05 2.66 -0.39
N THR A 88 0.64 2.28 -1.60
CA THR A 88 1.05 2.93 -2.85
C THR A 88 -0.07 2.92 -3.88
N THR A 89 -0.05 3.91 -4.77
CA THR A 89 -0.86 3.92 -6.01
C THR A 89 -0.06 3.47 -7.23
N VAL A 90 1.23 3.17 -7.06
CA VAL A 90 2.09 2.61 -8.12
C VAL A 90 2.06 1.10 -7.99
N ALA A 91 1.09 0.48 -8.64
CA ALA A 91 0.87 -0.96 -8.61
C ALA A 91 0.80 -1.49 -10.04
N HIS A 92 1.75 -2.35 -10.40
CA HIS A 92 1.77 -3.01 -11.71
C HIS A 92 0.49 -3.83 -11.91
N ASP A 93 0.01 -3.70 -12.96
CA ASP A 93 -0.57 -3.31 -14.14
C ASP A 93 -1.84 -2.46 -13.91
N SER A 94 -2.55 -2.70 -12.80
CA SER A 94 -3.88 -2.11 -12.53
C SER A 94 -3.79 -0.67 -12.01
N HIS A 95 -2.69 -0.31 -11.37
CA HIS A 95 -2.51 0.94 -10.63
C HIS A 95 -3.65 1.25 -9.65
N ASN A 96 -4.29 0.22 -9.12
CA ASN A 96 -5.14 0.35 -7.95
C ASN A 96 -4.31 0.69 -6.70
N ILE A 97 -4.96 1.10 -5.61
CA ILE A 97 -4.24 1.27 -4.36
C ILE A 97 -3.90 -0.12 -3.82
N ILE A 98 -2.62 -0.37 -3.54
CA ILE A 98 -2.18 -1.52 -2.75
C ILE A 98 -1.80 -1.04 -1.36
N VAL A 99 -2.24 -1.78 -0.34
CA VAL A 99 -1.90 -1.52 1.05
C VAL A 99 -1.57 -2.82 1.77
N ALA A 100 -0.40 -2.86 2.39
CA ALA A 100 0.02 -3.91 3.32
C ALA A 100 0.00 -3.36 4.74
N GLY A 101 -0.54 -4.12 5.70
CA GLY A 101 -0.67 -3.62 7.06
C GLY A 101 -0.94 -4.68 8.10
N VAL A 102 -0.61 -4.33 9.34
CA VAL A 102 -0.84 -5.16 10.53
C VAL A 102 -2.20 -4.86 11.15
N SER A 103 -2.66 -3.60 11.05
CA SER A 103 -3.94 -3.15 11.60
C SER A 103 -4.83 -2.53 10.53
N ASP A 104 -6.13 -2.84 10.60
CA ASP A 104 -7.13 -2.30 9.68
C ASP A 104 -7.28 -0.78 9.80
N SER A 105 -7.03 -0.23 10.98
CA SER A 105 -7.06 1.21 11.22
C SER A 105 -5.93 1.93 10.47
N ASP A 106 -4.69 1.41 10.50
CA ASP A 106 -3.57 2.01 9.78
C ASP A 106 -3.71 1.83 8.27
N MET A 107 -4.25 0.68 7.82
CA MET A 107 -4.57 0.46 6.40
C MET A 107 -5.62 1.48 5.91
N THR A 108 -6.65 1.74 6.71
CA THR A 108 -7.67 2.76 6.41
C THR A 108 -7.05 4.17 6.35
N ALA A 109 -6.22 4.51 7.32
CA ALA A 109 -5.52 5.79 7.36
C ALA A 109 -4.62 5.98 6.13
N ALA A 110 -3.89 4.93 5.73
CA ALA A 110 -3.00 4.94 4.57
C ALA A 110 -3.75 5.19 3.26
N VAL A 111 -4.87 4.47 3.03
CA VAL A 111 -5.69 4.65 1.82
C VAL A 111 -6.34 6.04 1.79
N ASN A 112 -6.87 6.52 2.91
CA ASN A 112 -7.45 7.86 2.99
C ASN A 112 -6.38 8.93 2.71
N ARG A 113 -5.16 8.75 3.23
CA ARG A 113 -4.06 9.67 2.95
C ARG A 113 -3.69 9.71 1.48
N LEU A 114 -3.62 8.56 0.81
CA LEU A 114 -3.38 8.49 -0.64
C LEU A 114 -4.47 9.21 -1.46
N LYS A 115 -5.73 9.16 -1.01
CA LYS A 115 -6.83 9.93 -1.61
C LYS A 115 -6.60 11.44 -1.48
N GLU A 116 -6.23 11.92 -0.28
CA GLU A 116 -5.92 13.34 -0.03
C GLU A 116 -4.74 13.83 -0.88
N LEU A 117 -3.69 13.02 -1.00
CA LEU A 117 -2.52 13.29 -1.83
C LEU A 117 -2.80 13.21 -3.34
N ARG A 118 -3.97 12.69 -3.74
CA ARG A 118 -4.33 12.36 -5.13
C ARG A 118 -3.40 11.31 -5.74
N GLY A 119 -2.91 10.40 -4.91
CA GLY A 119 -1.95 9.35 -5.24
C GLY A 119 -0.58 9.55 -4.63
N GLY A 120 0.16 8.47 -4.53
CA GLY A 120 1.48 8.51 -3.91
C GLY A 120 1.92 7.21 -3.25
N MET A 121 2.83 7.39 -2.33
CA MET A 121 3.34 6.37 -1.42
C MET A 121 3.25 6.90 0.00
N VAL A 122 2.88 6.06 0.96
CA VAL A 122 2.72 6.47 2.36
C VAL A 122 3.10 5.34 3.32
N VAL A 123 3.69 5.71 4.43
CA VAL A 123 3.99 4.85 5.60
C VAL A 123 3.26 5.44 6.80
N ILE A 124 2.42 4.62 7.44
CA ILE A 124 1.57 4.99 8.60
C ILE A 124 1.95 4.11 9.80
N ASP A 125 2.00 4.68 10.98
CA ASP A 125 2.10 3.94 12.24
C ASP A 125 1.23 4.59 13.32
N ASN A 126 0.33 3.83 13.94
CA ASN A 126 -0.64 4.30 14.94
C ASN A 126 -1.43 5.54 14.48
N GLY A 127 -1.90 5.54 13.25
CA GLY A 127 -2.65 6.64 12.62
C GLY A 127 -1.80 7.86 12.24
N LYS A 128 -0.49 7.85 12.47
CA LYS A 128 0.41 8.96 12.15
C LYS A 128 1.16 8.69 10.84
N ILE A 129 1.29 9.73 10.03
CA ILE A 129 2.12 9.71 8.83
C ILE A 129 3.60 9.73 9.26
N ILE A 130 4.33 8.67 8.94
CA ILE A 130 5.78 8.58 9.20
C ILE A 130 6.56 9.16 8.02
N SER A 131 6.14 8.81 6.79
CA SER A 131 6.72 9.35 5.56
C SER A 131 5.71 9.27 4.42
N GLU A 132 5.82 10.20 3.47
CA GLU A 132 4.94 10.21 2.29
C GLU A 132 5.59 10.87 1.08
N LEU A 133 5.12 10.47 -0.12
CA LEU A 133 5.43 11.11 -1.39
C LEU A 133 4.13 11.25 -2.18
N ALA A 134 3.74 12.49 -2.50
CA ALA A 134 2.60 12.75 -3.36
C ALA A 134 2.95 12.52 -4.84
N LEU A 135 2.08 11.79 -5.55
CA LEU A 135 2.15 11.52 -6.98
C LEU A 135 0.84 11.96 -7.66
N PRO A 136 0.54 13.28 -7.70
CA PRO A 136 -0.78 13.76 -8.10
C PRO A 136 -1.06 13.63 -9.60
N LEU A 137 -0.06 13.36 -10.43
CA LEU A 137 -0.25 13.16 -11.86
C LEU A 137 -0.56 11.69 -12.13
N GLY A 138 -1.83 11.40 -12.34
CA GLY A 138 -2.32 10.04 -12.59
C GLY A 138 -2.18 9.09 -11.40
N GLY A 139 -1.77 9.55 -10.22
CA GLY A 139 -1.38 8.72 -9.09
C GLY A 139 -0.01 8.05 -9.27
N LEU A 140 0.81 8.49 -10.24
CA LEU A 140 2.04 7.79 -10.67
C LEU A 140 3.26 8.72 -10.76
N MET A 141 3.06 10.02 -10.93
CA MET A 141 4.13 10.98 -11.18
C MET A 141 3.97 12.22 -10.31
N THR A 142 5.10 12.87 -10.03
CA THR A 142 5.17 14.08 -9.22
C THR A 142 5.68 15.26 -10.02
N PHE A 143 5.47 16.48 -9.51
CA PHE A 143 6.08 17.72 -10.03
C PHE A 143 7.45 18.00 -9.42
N LEU A 144 7.91 17.21 -8.47
CA LEU A 144 9.22 17.35 -7.86
C LEU A 144 10.33 17.04 -8.89
N SER A 145 11.50 17.59 -8.68
CA SER A 145 12.69 17.22 -9.45
C SER A 145 13.07 15.75 -9.19
N ALA A 146 13.85 15.16 -10.10
CA ALA A 146 14.35 13.80 -9.92
C ALA A 146 15.13 13.63 -8.61
N TYR A 147 15.93 14.63 -8.23
CA TYR A 147 16.71 14.61 -7.00
C TYR A 147 15.82 14.61 -5.74
N GLU A 148 14.84 15.52 -5.68
CA GLU A 148 13.89 15.60 -4.58
C GLU A 148 13.04 14.32 -4.47
N THR A 149 12.65 13.76 -5.62
CA THR A 149 11.90 12.51 -5.68
C THR A 149 12.72 11.34 -5.11
N ALA A 150 13.99 11.23 -5.51
CA ALA A 150 14.90 10.20 -5.00
C ALA A 150 15.11 10.32 -3.47
N ASP A 151 15.31 11.54 -2.97
CA ASP A 151 15.43 11.78 -1.52
C ASP A 151 14.16 11.33 -0.76
N ARG A 152 12.97 11.66 -1.30
CA ARG A 152 11.69 11.25 -0.70
C ARG A 152 11.50 9.74 -0.72
N ILE A 153 11.86 9.07 -1.82
CA ILE A 153 11.78 7.60 -1.92
C ILE A 153 12.71 6.94 -0.91
N ASN A 154 13.93 7.45 -0.72
CA ASN A 154 14.84 6.91 0.29
C ASN A 154 14.26 7.07 1.70
N LYS A 155 13.73 8.25 2.06
CA LYS A 155 13.05 8.45 3.35
C LYS A 155 11.84 7.53 3.55
N LEU A 156 11.09 7.23 2.49
CA LEU A 156 9.98 6.27 2.54
C LEU A 156 10.46 4.85 2.80
N ARG A 157 11.54 4.42 2.15
CA ARG A 157 12.16 3.10 2.38
C ARG A 157 12.65 2.99 3.82
N ASP A 158 13.41 3.98 4.31
CA ASP A 158 13.90 4.01 5.69
C ASP A 158 12.74 3.94 6.70
N ALA A 159 11.65 4.68 6.45
CA ALA A 159 10.46 4.64 7.27
C ALA A 159 9.81 3.24 7.29
N ALA A 160 9.66 2.60 6.12
CA ALA A 160 9.10 1.26 6.03
C ALA A 160 9.97 0.21 6.75
N HIS A 161 11.29 0.25 6.55
CA HIS A 161 12.25 -0.62 7.25
C HIS A 161 12.21 -0.39 8.77
N SER A 162 12.03 0.84 9.24
CA SER A 162 11.89 1.14 10.67
C SER A 162 10.64 0.51 11.32
N LEU A 163 9.64 0.17 10.51
CA LEU A 163 8.45 -0.57 10.94
C LEU A 163 8.60 -2.09 10.82
N GLY A 164 9.75 -2.57 10.34
CA GLY A 164 10.10 -3.98 10.25
C GLY A 164 10.06 -4.59 8.85
N VAL A 165 9.76 -3.80 7.80
CA VAL A 165 9.83 -4.31 6.43
C VAL A 165 11.24 -4.84 6.14
N SER A 166 11.33 -6.01 5.54
CA SER A 166 12.57 -6.72 5.27
C SER A 166 13.50 -5.93 4.34
N ASP A 167 14.79 -5.88 4.66
CA ASP A 167 15.83 -5.28 3.80
C ASP A 167 16.04 -6.06 2.48
N ASN A 168 15.47 -7.26 2.38
CA ASN A 168 15.59 -8.12 1.20
C ASN A 168 14.52 -7.86 0.13
N ILE A 169 13.71 -6.83 0.28
CA ILE A 169 12.66 -6.42 -0.68
C ILE A 169 12.59 -4.90 -0.79
N ASP A 170 12.09 -4.40 -1.92
CA ASP A 170 11.68 -2.99 -2.00
C ASP A 170 10.27 -2.86 -1.40
N PRO A 171 10.06 -1.99 -0.39
CA PRO A 171 8.78 -1.88 0.33
C PRO A 171 7.57 -1.55 -0.55
N PHE A 172 7.77 -0.88 -1.67
CA PHE A 172 6.69 -0.39 -2.52
C PHE A 172 6.58 -1.14 -3.84
N MET A 173 7.73 -1.51 -4.44
CA MET A 173 7.74 -2.18 -5.74
C MET A 173 7.47 -3.68 -5.66
N THR A 174 7.53 -4.26 -4.45
CA THR A 174 7.24 -5.68 -4.21
C THR A 174 5.74 -5.93 -3.96
N LEU A 175 4.98 -4.89 -3.63
CA LEU A 175 3.53 -4.92 -3.48
C LEU A 175 2.82 -4.78 -4.83
#